data_862e077ff1fd1dc3f5e88c24a5520778
#
_entry.id   862e077ff1fd1dc3f5e88c24a5520778
#
_cell.length_a   1.000
_cell.length_b   1.000
_cell.length_c   1.000
_cell.angle_alpha   90.00
_cell.angle_beta   90.00
_cell.angle_gamma   90.00
#
_symmetry.space_group_name_H-M   'P 1'
#
loop_
_entity.id
_entity.type
_entity.pdbx_description
1 polymer ?
#
loop_
_entity_poly.entity_id
_entity_poly.type
_entity_poly.pdbx_seq_one_letter_code
_entity_poly.pdbx_strand_id
1 'polypeptide(L)'
;MNIIYLHSHDTGRYLQPYGHAVPAPNLQRLAEEGVLFRRAFNAAPTCSPSRACLLTGQNAHGCGQLGLANRDFFLQHPERHLANFLRGHGYRTALCGFQHLVLDTRTLGYEWIAEVNPPGSGSARGTTAAAVEFINQAHDRPFFLAVGYFETHREFPEPTEEEDERYTLPPAPLPDTPQTRYDMAAYKRMARILDDQVGAVLEALEQAGLADDTLFIYTTDHGLAFPAMKCTLTDHGMGVALIVRGPHGFSGGKVVDGMISQIDIFPTLCELLDVEQPEWLEGRSVLPLVAGTADEINEEIFAEVTYHAAYEPKRAVRTQRWKYIRRFDRWPTTTLPNIDDGPSKQYLMENGLAERTVHEEALYDLVYDPNEACNLVDDPAYAGPLAEMRERLSSWMARTDDPLLQGPVPAVEGSYVDSADETNPDAERAAVLQWRNRERLDMRRG
;
A
#
# COMPACT_ATOMS: atom_id res chain seq x y z
N MET A 1 11.13 23.76 -1.35
CA MET A 1 9.96 22.93 -1.76
C MET A 1 9.47 22.16 -0.54
N ASN A 2 8.17 22.24 -0.25
CA ASN A 2 7.51 21.42 0.76
C ASN A 2 7.13 20.05 0.18
N ILE A 3 6.85 19.08 1.04
CA ILE A 3 6.39 17.74 0.63
C ILE A 3 5.18 17.34 1.47
N ILE A 4 4.08 17.00 0.81
CA ILE A 4 2.93 16.34 1.43
C ILE A 4 2.87 14.91 0.91
N TYR A 5 2.94 13.94 1.83
CA TYR A 5 2.70 12.53 1.59
C TYR A 5 1.36 12.17 2.19
N LEU A 6 0.35 12.09 1.34
CA LEU A 6 -1.00 11.70 1.73
C LEU A 6 -1.26 10.28 1.29
N HIS A 7 -1.58 9.43 2.22
CA HIS A 7 -1.90 8.03 1.93
C HIS A 7 -3.25 7.62 2.48
N SER A 8 -3.97 6.83 1.69
CA SER A 8 -5.16 6.10 2.08
C SER A 8 -4.82 4.65 2.46
N HIS A 9 -5.81 3.87 2.84
CA HIS A 9 -5.69 2.48 3.25
C HIS A 9 -6.56 1.59 2.35
N ASP A 10 -6.03 0.46 1.85
CA ASP A 10 -6.79 -0.54 1.10
C ASP A 10 -7.52 0.01 -0.15
N THR A 11 -7.00 1.03 -0.83
CA THR A 11 -7.70 1.68 -1.96
C THR A 11 -7.33 1.09 -3.32
N GLY A 12 -6.12 0.55 -3.44
CA GLY A 12 -5.60 0.04 -4.71
C GLY A 12 -5.61 1.09 -5.81
N ARG A 13 -5.99 0.68 -7.02
CA ARG A 13 -6.22 1.56 -8.18
C ARG A 13 -7.70 1.79 -8.48
N TYR A 14 -8.59 1.38 -7.57
CA TYR A 14 -10.05 1.37 -7.82
C TYR A 14 -10.69 2.73 -7.56
N LEU A 15 -10.25 3.74 -8.34
CA LEU A 15 -10.66 5.13 -8.31
C LEU A 15 -10.92 5.66 -9.73
N GLN A 16 -11.69 6.74 -9.84
CA GLN A 16 -12.04 7.39 -11.10
C GLN A 16 -10.82 7.70 -12.00
N PRO A 17 -9.69 8.25 -11.51
CA PRO A 17 -8.53 8.56 -12.37
C PRO A 17 -7.91 7.34 -13.05
N TYR A 18 -8.16 6.14 -12.51
CA TYR A 18 -7.71 4.86 -13.09
C TYR A 18 -8.75 4.18 -13.98
N GLY A 19 -9.86 4.86 -14.26
CA GLY A 19 -10.92 4.36 -15.16
C GLY A 19 -11.96 3.47 -14.48
N HIS A 20 -11.98 3.40 -13.15
CA HIS A 20 -13.00 2.67 -12.42
C HIS A 20 -14.23 3.54 -12.12
N ALA A 21 -15.43 2.93 -12.08
CA ALA A 21 -16.67 3.61 -11.74
C ALA A 21 -16.79 3.87 -10.22
N VAL A 22 -15.78 4.50 -9.66
CA VAL A 22 -15.67 4.93 -8.26
C VAL A 22 -15.41 6.44 -8.27
N PRO A 23 -16.46 7.28 -8.17
CA PRO A 23 -16.32 8.72 -8.28
C PRO A 23 -15.34 9.27 -7.22
N ALA A 24 -14.36 10.02 -7.69
CA ALA A 24 -13.33 10.67 -6.89
C ALA A 24 -12.88 11.97 -7.59
N PRO A 25 -13.73 13.01 -7.62
CA PRO A 25 -13.50 14.22 -8.40
C PRO A 25 -12.29 15.03 -7.95
N ASN A 26 -11.92 15.02 -6.66
CA ASN A 26 -10.75 15.73 -6.16
C ASN A 26 -9.45 15.01 -6.56
N LEU A 27 -9.42 13.70 -6.50
CA LEU A 27 -8.30 12.88 -7.00
C LEU A 27 -8.21 12.94 -8.52
N GLN A 28 -9.35 13.03 -9.24
CA GLN A 28 -9.37 13.27 -10.68
C GLN A 28 -8.73 14.62 -11.01
N ARG A 29 -9.12 15.71 -10.32
CA ARG A 29 -8.50 17.02 -10.46
C ARG A 29 -7.00 16.98 -10.18
N LEU A 30 -6.58 16.30 -9.10
CA LEU A 30 -5.16 16.14 -8.77
C LEU A 30 -4.39 15.46 -9.92
N ALA A 31 -4.97 14.44 -10.57
CA ALA A 31 -4.37 13.77 -11.71
C ALA A 31 -4.29 14.66 -12.96
N GLU A 32 -5.33 15.45 -13.22
CA GLU A 32 -5.40 16.40 -14.35
C GLU A 32 -4.42 17.57 -14.21
N GLU A 33 -4.11 17.96 -12.98
CA GLU A 33 -3.12 19.01 -12.68
C GLU A 33 -1.69 18.45 -12.56
N GLY A 34 -1.53 17.20 -12.19
CA GLY A 34 -0.28 16.54 -11.85
C GLY A 34 0.21 15.49 -12.86
N VAL A 35 0.75 14.42 -12.33
CA VAL A 35 1.21 13.21 -13.04
C VAL A 35 0.59 11.99 -12.41
N LEU A 36 -0.12 11.18 -13.22
CA LEU A 36 -0.68 9.90 -12.82
C LEU A 36 0.23 8.78 -13.27
N PHE A 37 0.66 7.91 -12.34
CA PHE A 37 1.42 6.71 -12.66
C PHE A 37 0.46 5.51 -12.77
N ARG A 38 0.20 5.07 -14.00
CA ARG A 38 -0.79 4.02 -14.29
C ARG A 38 -0.36 2.66 -13.77
N ARG A 39 0.94 2.39 -13.78
CA ARG A 39 1.54 1.10 -13.38
C ARG A 39 2.43 1.26 -12.15
N ALA A 40 1.84 1.81 -11.07
CA ALA A 40 2.47 1.85 -9.76
C ALA A 40 2.11 0.59 -8.96
N PHE A 41 3.10 0.02 -8.26
CA PHE A 41 2.96 -1.20 -7.48
C PHE A 41 3.63 -1.06 -6.13
N ASN A 42 3.06 -1.68 -5.10
CA ASN A 42 3.73 -1.84 -3.82
C ASN A 42 4.73 -3.01 -3.85
N ALA A 43 5.67 -3.02 -2.92
CA ALA A 43 6.62 -4.11 -2.75
C ALA A 43 6.14 -5.19 -1.75
N ALA A 44 5.04 -4.92 -1.03
CA ALA A 44 4.43 -5.88 -0.11
C ALA A 44 2.94 -5.56 0.08
N PRO A 45 1.99 -6.33 -0.48
CA PRO A 45 0.56 -6.00 -0.47
C PRO A 45 -0.12 -6.29 0.87
N THR A 46 0.48 -5.83 1.97
CA THR A 46 -0.04 -5.87 3.34
C THR A 46 0.27 -4.55 4.05
N CYS A 47 -0.59 -4.10 4.95
CA CYS A 47 -0.59 -2.73 5.48
C CYS A 47 0.77 -2.20 5.97
N SER A 48 1.29 -2.72 7.10
CA SER A 48 2.56 -2.22 7.66
C SER A 48 3.75 -2.47 6.75
N PRO A 49 3.93 -3.68 6.15
CA PRO A 49 5.03 -3.93 5.22
C PRO A 49 5.04 -2.98 4.00
N SER A 50 3.89 -2.73 3.37
CA SER A 50 3.83 -1.80 2.22
C SER A 50 4.29 -0.39 2.58
N ARG A 51 3.79 0.14 3.70
CA ARG A 51 4.14 1.47 4.20
C ARG A 51 5.62 1.56 4.56
N ALA A 52 6.16 0.51 5.19
CA ALA A 52 7.58 0.42 5.50
C ALA A 52 8.44 0.43 4.23
N CYS A 53 8.08 -0.37 3.22
CA CYS A 53 8.79 -0.41 1.96
C CYS A 53 8.88 0.98 1.31
N LEU A 54 7.76 1.69 1.17
CA LEU A 54 7.72 3.04 0.59
C LEU A 54 8.57 4.02 1.40
N LEU A 55 8.39 4.04 2.74
CA LEU A 55 8.97 5.05 3.62
C LEU A 55 10.42 4.77 4.02
N THR A 56 10.96 3.59 3.69
CA THR A 56 12.38 3.28 3.82
C THR A 56 13.10 3.12 2.49
N GLY A 57 12.35 2.99 1.37
CA GLY A 57 12.90 2.72 0.04
C GLY A 57 13.48 1.30 -0.10
N GLN A 58 13.03 0.34 0.72
CA GLN A 58 13.52 -1.05 0.78
C GLN A 58 12.38 -2.05 0.61
N ASN A 59 12.69 -3.27 0.19
CA ASN A 59 11.76 -4.40 0.28
C ASN A 59 11.49 -4.76 1.75
N ALA A 60 10.41 -5.51 2.02
CA ALA A 60 9.94 -5.75 3.39
C ALA A 60 10.95 -6.54 4.23
N HIS A 61 11.63 -7.55 3.65
CA HIS A 61 12.70 -8.27 4.35
C HIS A 61 13.95 -7.40 4.55
N GLY A 62 14.25 -6.46 3.65
CA GLY A 62 15.36 -5.52 3.77
C GLY A 62 15.16 -4.49 4.89
N CYS A 63 13.91 -3.98 5.09
CA CYS A 63 13.58 -3.08 6.19
C CYS A 63 13.16 -3.81 7.48
N GLY A 64 12.95 -5.14 7.42
CA GLY A 64 12.59 -5.98 8.55
C GLY A 64 11.12 -5.91 8.98
N GLN A 65 10.24 -5.24 8.23
CA GLN A 65 8.81 -5.15 8.51
C GLN A 65 8.05 -6.28 7.80
N LEU A 66 8.08 -7.49 8.35
CA LEU A 66 7.51 -8.68 7.69
C LEU A 66 6.03 -8.94 7.99
N GLY A 67 5.43 -8.19 8.91
CA GLY A 67 4.04 -8.34 9.34
C GLY A 67 3.48 -7.05 9.92
N LEU A 68 2.28 -7.14 10.51
CA LEU A 68 1.51 -5.99 10.98
C LEU A 68 2.04 -5.43 12.31
N ALA A 69 2.16 -4.11 12.41
CA ALA A 69 2.61 -3.43 13.63
C ALA A 69 1.66 -3.66 14.82
N ASN A 70 0.35 -3.76 14.58
CA ASN A 70 -0.62 -4.09 15.62
C ASN A 70 -0.57 -5.56 16.09
N ARG A 71 0.29 -6.38 15.48
CA ARG A 71 0.60 -7.76 15.86
C ARG A 71 2.05 -7.92 16.34
N ASP A 72 2.67 -6.82 16.79
CA ASP A 72 4.04 -6.71 17.28
C ASP A 72 5.16 -6.96 16.23
N PHE A 73 4.84 -6.84 14.94
CA PHE A 73 5.85 -6.74 13.90
C PHE A 73 6.15 -5.25 13.65
N PHE A 74 7.21 -4.73 14.23
CA PHE A 74 7.59 -3.31 14.11
C PHE A 74 8.74 -3.12 13.12
N LEU A 75 8.78 -1.90 12.54
CA LEU A 75 9.90 -1.48 11.71
C LEU A 75 11.22 -1.59 12.51
N GLN A 76 12.16 -2.37 12.00
CA GLN A 76 13.40 -2.66 12.74
C GLN A 76 14.40 -1.51 12.69
N HIS A 77 14.37 -0.70 11.63
CA HIS A 77 15.29 0.42 11.39
C HIS A 77 14.52 1.75 11.23
N PRO A 78 13.86 2.27 12.30
CA PRO A 78 13.09 3.51 12.23
C PRO A 78 13.94 4.73 11.84
N GLU A 79 15.25 4.69 12.06
CA GLU A 79 16.20 5.73 11.64
C GLU A 79 16.30 5.86 10.11
N ARG A 80 15.96 4.80 9.34
CA ARG A 80 15.92 4.81 7.86
C ARG A 80 14.60 5.37 7.31
N HIS A 81 13.64 5.66 8.18
CA HIS A 81 12.36 6.21 7.76
C HIS A 81 12.52 7.60 7.13
N LEU A 82 11.79 7.84 6.03
CA LEU A 82 11.85 9.07 5.24
C LEU A 82 11.74 10.35 6.09
N ALA A 83 10.88 10.39 7.12
CA ALA A 83 10.76 11.54 7.99
C ALA A 83 12.06 11.79 8.80
N ASN A 84 12.74 10.74 9.30
CA ASN A 84 14.04 10.88 9.95
C ASN A 84 15.10 11.42 8.97
N PHE A 85 15.12 10.89 7.75
CA PHE A 85 16.03 11.34 6.69
C PHE A 85 15.80 12.81 6.36
N LEU A 86 14.57 13.23 6.06
CA LEU A 86 14.22 14.60 5.71
C LEU A 86 14.46 15.57 6.87
N ARG A 87 14.21 15.16 8.12
CA ARG A 87 14.56 15.95 9.30
C ARG A 87 16.07 16.21 9.37
N GLY A 88 16.89 15.21 9.06
CA GLY A 88 18.35 15.35 8.96
C GLY A 88 18.79 16.34 7.90
N HIS A 89 17.96 16.59 6.88
CA HIS A 89 18.18 17.56 5.80
C HIS A 89 17.42 18.89 6.00
N GLY A 90 17.02 19.21 7.24
CA GLY A 90 16.48 20.51 7.63
C GLY A 90 14.98 20.68 7.43
N TYR A 91 14.24 19.63 7.14
CA TYR A 91 12.77 19.68 7.04
C TYR A 91 12.12 19.72 8.43
N ARG A 92 11.05 20.47 8.57
CA ARG A 92 10.09 20.33 9.66
C ARG A 92 9.19 19.13 9.33
N THR A 93 9.17 18.12 10.19
CA THR A 93 8.45 16.86 9.92
C THR A 93 7.18 16.76 10.76
N ALA A 94 6.07 16.40 10.11
CA ALA A 94 4.77 16.31 10.76
C ALA A 94 4.01 15.06 10.33
N LEU A 95 3.20 14.51 11.25
CA LEU A 95 2.25 13.42 11.00
C LEU A 95 0.86 13.83 11.47
N CYS A 96 -0.12 13.65 10.58
CA CYS A 96 -1.55 13.72 10.90
C CYS A 96 -2.18 12.35 10.66
N GLY A 97 -2.90 11.82 11.65
CA GLY A 97 -3.65 10.56 11.53
C GLY A 97 -2.81 9.31 11.73
N PHE A 98 -2.85 8.36 10.80
CA PHE A 98 -2.44 6.97 10.98
C PHE A 98 -1.10 6.63 10.34
N GLN A 99 -0.20 5.90 11.03
CA GLN A 99 1.11 5.48 10.48
C GLN A 99 1.28 3.96 10.31
N HIS A 100 0.96 3.14 11.29
CA HIS A 100 0.95 1.66 11.28
C HIS A 100 2.32 0.96 11.11
N LEU A 101 3.41 1.57 11.59
CA LEU A 101 4.77 1.02 11.46
C LEU A 101 5.41 0.65 12.80
N VAL A 102 5.19 1.47 13.80
CA VAL A 102 5.82 1.37 15.11
C VAL A 102 4.83 1.67 16.22
N LEU A 103 5.19 1.26 17.45
CA LEU A 103 4.41 1.60 18.64
C LEU A 103 4.60 3.06 19.04
N ASP A 104 5.83 3.56 19.02
CA ASP A 104 6.16 4.95 19.39
C ASP A 104 6.48 5.77 18.12
N THR A 105 5.51 6.52 17.63
CA THR A 105 5.59 7.36 16.43
C THR A 105 6.75 8.35 16.45
N ARG A 106 7.22 8.77 17.64
CA ARG A 106 8.35 9.70 17.78
C ARG A 106 9.66 9.11 17.23
N THR A 107 9.80 7.78 17.21
CA THR A 107 10.99 7.11 16.67
C THR A 107 11.13 7.25 15.15
N LEU A 108 10.03 7.56 14.44
CA LEU A 108 10.01 7.75 12.99
C LEU A 108 10.57 9.12 12.55
N GLY A 109 10.80 10.04 13.50
CA GLY A 109 11.40 11.34 13.21
C GLY A 109 10.42 12.48 12.98
N TYR A 110 9.14 12.32 13.31
CA TYR A 110 8.18 13.41 13.28
C TYR A 110 8.35 14.34 14.48
N GLU A 111 8.43 15.66 14.23
CA GLU A 111 8.54 16.71 15.25
C GLU A 111 7.18 17.19 15.74
N TRP A 112 6.16 17.13 14.86
CA TRP A 112 4.77 17.44 15.19
C TRP A 112 3.89 16.24 14.88
N ILE A 113 3.05 15.83 15.82
CA ILE A 113 2.26 14.61 15.72
C ILE A 113 0.84 14.90 16.20
N ALA A 114 -0.13 14.65 15.31
CA ALA A 114 -1.55 14.68 15.60
C ALA A 114 -2.18 13.33 15.19
N GLU A 115 -1.96 12.31 16.02
CA GLU A 115 -2.60 11.01 15.85
C GLU A 115 -4.08 11.08 16.21
N VAL A 116 -4.93 10.51 15.36
CA VAL A 116 -6.34 10.30 15.67
C VAL A 116 -6.49 8.92 16.27
N ASN A 117 -6.88 8.85 17.55
CA ASN A 117 -7.04 7.61 18.30
C ASN A 117 -8.47 7.47 18.86
N PRO A 118 -9.11 6.31 18.69
CA PRO A 118 -8.64 5.18 17.87
C PRO A 118 -8.74 5.45 16.37
N PRO A 119 -7.82 4.94 15.54
CA PRO A 119 -8.02 4.94 14.10
C PRO A 119 -9.22 4.05 13.77
N GLY A 120 -10.03 4.46 12.81
CA GLY A 120 -11.22 3.70 12.41
C GLY A 120 -12.06 4.47 11.41
N SER A 121 -13.10 3.82 10.90
CA SER A 121 -14.05 4.46 9.98
C SER A 121 -14.62 5.74 10.59
N GLY A 122 -14.49 6.87 9.87
CA GLY A 122 -14.88 8.20 10.32
C GLY A 122 -13.77 9.02 10.98
N SER A 123 -12.54 8.50 11.08
CA SER A 123 -11.38 9.25 11.59
C SER A 123 -10.86 10.32 10.62
N ALA A 124 -11.20 10.23 9.34
CA ALA A 124 -10.71 11.12 8.27
C ALA A 124 -10.89 12.60 8.58
N ARG A 125 -12.04 13.02 9.12
CA ARG A 125 -12.31 14.43 9.45
C ARG A 125 -11.33 14.98 10.48
N GLY A 126 -10.98 14.20 11.49
CA GLY A 126 -9.99 14.59 12.51
C GLY A 126 -8.59 14.70 11.91
N THR A 127 -8.21 13.76 11.07
CA THR A 127 -6.94 13.78 10.33
C THR A 127 -6.85 15.00 9.42
N THR A 128 -7.91 15.31 8.66
CA THR A 128 -7.99 16.48 7.80
C THR A 128 -7.89 17.78 8.60
N ALA A 129 -8.63 17.90 9.71
CA ALA A 129 -8.57 19.09 10.55
C ALA A 129 -7.16 19.36 11.07
N ALA A 130 -6.45 18.32 11.50
CA ALA A 130 -5.06 18.43 11.94
C ALA A 130 -4.11 18.82 10.78
N ALA A 131 -4.30 18.24 9.58
CA ALA A 131 -3.50 18.60 8.40
C ALA A 131 -3.71 20.08 8.00
N VAL A 132 -4.96 20.54 7.96
CA VAL A 132 -5.32 21.93 7.69
C VAL A 132 -4.74 22.89 8.74
N GLU A 133 -4.81 22.52 10.04
CA GLU A 133 -4.18 23.27 11.11
C GLU A 133 -2.66 23.41 10.88
N PHE A 134 -1.98 22.31 10.55
CA PHE A 134 -0.54 22.35 10.29
C PHE A 134 -0.19 23.22 9.07
N ILE A 135 -0.91 23.06 7.94
CA ILE A 135 -0.68 23.82 6.71
C ILE A 135 -0.82 25.33 6.96
N ASN A 136 -1.78 25.75 7.79
CA ASN A 136 -2.04 27.16 8.09
C ASN A 136 -1.09 27.78 9.13
N GLN A 137 -0.17 27.01 9.72
CA GLN A 137 0.86 27.57 10.60
C GLN A 137 1.91 28.35 9.78
N ALA A 138 2.61 29.26 10.44
CA ALA A 138 3.80 29.85 9.88
C ALA A 138 4.94 28.81 9.82
N HIS A 139 5.59 28.71 8.67
CA HIS A 139 6.73 27.81 8.47
C HIS A 139 8.01 28.63 8.23
N ASP A 140 9.04 28.38 9.03
CA ASP A 140 10.37 29.00 8.94
C ASP A 140 11.35 28.20 8.07
N ARG A 141 10.96 26.99 7.66
CA ARG A 141 11.73 26.04 6.84
C ARG A 141 10.78 25.13 6.07
N PRO A 142 11.25 24.45 5.01
CA PRO A 142 10.42 23.50 4.28
C PRO A 142 9.90 22.40 5.22
N PHE A 143 8.71 21.89 4.92
CA PHE A 143 8.11 20.82 5.72
C PHE A 143 7.86 19.53 4.92
N PHE A 144 7.90 18.42 5.65
CA PHE A 144 7.36 17.13 5.23
C PHE A 144 6.14 16.81 6.11
N LEU A 145 4.98 16.78 5.50
CA LEU A 145 3.72 16.45 6.16
C LEU A 145 3.22 15.09 5.66
N ALA A 146 3.20 14.10 6.55
CA ALA A 146 2.53 12.83 6.32
C ALA A 146 1.07 12.93 6.78
N VAL A 147 0.11 12.65 5.88
CA VAL A 147 -1.32 12.61 6.18
C VAL A 147 -1.82 11.19 5.94
N GLY A 148 -2.10 10.47 7.01
CA GLY A 148 -2.49 9.06 6.97
C GLY A 148 -3.97 8.87 7.26
N TYR A 149 -4.76 8.54 6.22
CA TYR A 149 -6.15 8.16 6.38
C TYR A 149 -6.31 6.68 6.70
N PHE A 150 -7.29 6.34 7.54
CA PHE A 150 -7.71 4.95 7.76
C PHE A 150 -8.67 4.49 6.65
N GLU A 151 -9.36 5.43 6.01
CA GLU A 151 -10.19 5.19 4.85
C GLU A 151 -9.28 4.80 3.64
N THR A 152 -9.56 3.77 2.88
CA THR A 152 -10.78 2.96 2.76
C THR A 152 -10.72 1.57 3.42
N HIS A 153 -10.12 1.44 4.59
CA HIS A 153 -10.13 0.16 5.33
C HIS A 153 -11.53 -0.20 5.82
N ARG A 154 -11.81 -1.49 5.91
CA ARG A 154 -13.06 -1.98 6.54
C ARG A 154 -13.14 -1.55 8.02
N GLU A 155 -14.36 -1.34 8.62
CA GLU A 155 -15.64 -1.67 7.99
C GLU A 155 -16.16 -0.48 7.18
N PHE A 156 -16.80 -0.79 6.03
CA PHE A 156 -17.37 0.24 5.18
C PHE A 156 -18.71 0.73 5.73
N PRO A 157 -19.07 2.04 5.55
CA PRO A 157 -20.40 2.53 5.83
C PRO A 157 -21.43 1.95 4.85
N GLU A 158 -22.68 1.83 5.28
CA GLU A 158 -23.75 1.40 4.38
C GLU A 158 -23.85 2.32 3.15
N PRO A 159 -24.05 1.78 1.93
CA PRO A 159 -24.22 2.60 0.73
C PRO A 159 -25.46 3.48 0.82
N THR A 160 -25.45 4.61 0.13
CA THR A 160 -26.60 5.51 -0.01
C THR A 160 -27.21 5.37 -1.40
N GLU A 161 -28.24 6.18 -1.71
CA GLU A 161 -28.81 6.23 -3.06
C GLU A 161 -27.79 6.63 -4.14
N GLU A 162 -26.70 7.31 -3.78
CA GLU A 162 -25.64 7.69 -4.71
C GLU A 162 -24.74 6.51 -5.11
N GLU A 163 -24.59 5.52 -4.23
CA GLU A 163 -23.83 4.30 -4.48
C GLU A 163 -24.75 3.10 -4.75
N ASP A 164 -25.81 3.28 -5.50
CA ASP A 164 -26.82 2.26 -5.77
C ASP A 164 -26.18 0.93 -6.20
N GLU A 165 -26.37 -0.11 -5.40
CA GLU A 165 -25.81 -1.44 -5.62
C GLU A 165 -26.29 -2.09 -6.92
N ARG A 166 -27.51 -1.73 -7.39
CA ARG A 166 -28.09 -2.26 -8.64
C ARG A 166 -27.28 -1.87 -9.88
N TYR A 167 -26.56 -0.75 -9.81
CA TYR A 167 -25.71 -0.21 -10.89
C TYR A 167 -24.21 -0.26 -10.56
N THR A 168 -23.84 -0.99 -9.51
CA THR A 168 -22.45 -1.19 -9.12
C THR A 168 -21.95 -2.53 -9.62
N LEU A 169 -20.75 -2.53 -10.25
CA LEU A 169 -20.05 -3.74 -10.64
C LEU A 169 -18.95 -4.03 -9.62
N PRO A 170 -18.87 -5.26 -9.07
CA PRO A 170 -17.73 -5.66 -8.24
C PRO A 170 -16.43 -5.70 -9.05
N PRO A 171 -15.24 -5.63 -8.39
CA PRO A 171 -13.95 -5.75 -9.07
C PRO A 171 -13.78 -7.13 -9.73
N ALA A 172 -13.00 -7.19 -10.80
CA ALA A 172 -12.85 -8.36 -11.68
C ALA A 172 -12.56 -9.71 -11.00
N PRO A 173 -11.82 -9.83 -9.88
CA PRO A 173 -11.61 -11.10 -9.20
C PRO A 173 -12.87 -11.68 -8.54
N LEU A 174 -13.90 -10.86 -8.35
CA LEU A 174 -15.14 -11.28 -7.67
C LEU A 174 -16.26 -11.60 -8.65
N PRO A 175 -17.11 -12.60 -8.33
CA PRO A 175 -18.32 -12.85 -9.11
C PRO A 175 -19.32 -11.70 -8.96
N ASP A 176 -20.13 -11.48 -10.00
CA ASP A 176 -21.17 -10.46 -10.00
C ASP A 176 -22.44 -10.99 -9.33
N THR A 177 -22.63 -10.68 -8.05
CA THR A 177 -23.76 -11.10 -7.21
C THR A 177 -24.31 -9.92 -6.40
N PRO A 178 -25.56 -10.01 -5.85
CA PRO A 178 -26.07 -8.97 -4.97
C PRO A 178 -25.14 -8.63 -3.79
N GLN A 179 -24.51 -9.65 -3.17
CA GLN A 179 -23.62 -9.48 -2.02
C GLN A 179 -22.35 -8.73 -2.39
N THR A 180 -21.72 -9.09 -3.52
CA THR A 180 -20.47 -8.44 -3.96
C THR A 180 -20.73 -7.05 -4.54
N ARG A 181 -21.90 -6.79 -5.15
CA ARG A 181 -22.33 -5.45 -5.56
C ARG A 181 -22.56 -4.54 -4.35
N TYR A 182 -23.25 -5.03 -3.32
CA TYR A 182 -23.45 -4.30 -2.08
C TYR A 182 -22.12 -3.92 -1.43
N ASP A 183 -21.22 -4.89 -1.31
CA ASP A 183 -19.89 -4.69 -0.71
C ASP A 183 -19.09 -3.62 -1.49
N MET A 184 -19.12 -3.68 -2.82
CA MET A 184 -18.48 -2.66 -3.66
C MET A 184 -19.18 -1.29 -3.60
N ALA A 185 -20.49 -1.23 -3.45
CA ALA A 185 -21.23 0.01 -3.24
C ALA A 185 -20.84 0.66 -1.91
N ALA A 186 -20.68 -0.13 -0.85
CA ALA A 186 -20.20 0.33 0.45
C ALA A 186 -18.75 0.88 0.38
N TYR A 187 -17.88 0.21 -0.37
CA TYR A 187 -16.53 0.73 -0.68
C TYR A 187 -16.59 2.08 -1.41
N LYS A 188 -17.43 2.24 -2.44
CA LYS A 188 -17.60 3.51 -3.18
C LYS A 188 -17.95 4.66 -2.24
N ARG A 189 -18.84 4.43 -1.27
CA ARG A 189 -19.18 5.43 -0.26
C ARG A 189 -17.96 5.82 0.58
N MET A 190 -17.15 4.85 1.01
CA MET A 190 -15.95 5.13 1.76
C MET A 190 -14.92 5.90 0.91
N ALA A 191 -14.77 5.54 -0.36
CA ALA A 191 -13.88 6.23 -1.31
C ALA A 191 -14.32 7.70 -1.54
N ARG A 192 -15.62 7.98 -1.58
CA ARG A 192 -16.14 9.35 -1.66
C ARG A 192 -15.81 10.15 -0.40
N ILE A 193 -15.98 9.55 0.79
CA ILE A 193 -15.59 10.21 2.04
C ILE A 193 -14.10 10.55 2.03
N LEU A 194 -13.26 9.63 1.58
CA LEU A 194 -11.82 9.88 1.42
C LEU A 194 -11.54 11.02 0.43
N ASP A 195 -12.17 11.01 -0.73
CA ASP A 195 -11.96 12.02 -1.77
C ASP A 195 -12.33 13.43 -1.30
N ASP A 196 -13.44 13.58 -0.57
CA ASP A 196 -13.86 14.84 0.06
C ASP A 196 -12.76 15.37 1.01
N GLN A 197 -12.14 14.48 1.79
CA GLN A 197 -11.09 14.87 2.73
C GLN A 197 -9.77 15.23 2.03
N VAL A 198 -9.43 14.52 0.95
CA VAL A 198 -8.29 14.88 0.08
C VAL A 198 -8.52 16.27 -0.52
N GLY A 199 -9.74 16.54 -1.01
CA GLY A 199 -10.14 17.86 -1.52
C GLY A 199 -9.91 18.98 -0.51
N ALA A 200 -10.31 18.76 0.74
CA ALA A 200 -10.13 19.76 1.81
C ALA A 200 -8.64 20.06 2.13
N VAL A 201 -7.76 19.06 2.05
CA VAL A 201 -6.31 19.27 2.21
C VAL A 201 -5.73 20.05 1.02
N LEU A 202 -6.15 19.74 -0.21
CA LEU A 202 -5.74 20.47 -1.41
C LEU A 202 -6.18 21.93 -1.37
N GLU A 203 -7.42 22.19 -0.98
CA GLU A 203 -7.96 23.54 -0.82
C GLU A 203 -7.20 24.35 0.26
N ALA A 204 -6.88 23.75 1.39
CA ALA A 204 -6.11 24.40 2.44
C ALA A 204 -4.71 24.79 1.94
N LEU A 205 -4.05 23.92 1.16
CA LEU A 205 -2.75 24.19 0.57
C LEU A 205 -2.80 25.36 -0.43
N GLU A 206 -3.85 25.42 -1.24
CA GLU A 206 -4.08 26.51 -2.20
C GLU A 206 -4.37 27.84 -1.48
N GLN A 207 -5.23 27.83 -0.47
CA GLN A 207 -5.57 29.02 0.33
C GLN A 207 -4.38 29.56 1.12
N ALA A 208 -3.48 28.69 1.57
CA ALA A 208 -2.22 29.09 2.22
C ALA A 208 -1.18 29.66 1.24
N GLY A 209 -1.42 29.59 -0.09
CA GLY A 209 -0.47 30.03 -1.12
C GLY A 209 0.78 29.14 -1.23
N LEU A 210 0.71 27.90 -0.81
CA LEU A 210 1.83 26.95 -0.77
C LEU A 210 1.81 25.93 -1.92
N ALA A 211 0.74 25.91 -2.73
CA ALA A 211 0.51 24.86 -3.73
C ALA A 211 1.64 24.76 -4.77
N ASP A 212 2.18 25.90 -5.24
CA ASP A 212 3.21 25.95 -6.29
C ASP A 212 4.61 25.50 -5.79
N ASP A 213 4.86 25.58 -4.48
CA ASP A 213 6.12 25.15 -3.85
C ASP A 213 5.98 23.86 -3.04
N THR A 214 4.95 23.07 -3.32
CA THR A 214 4.71 21.80 -2.61
C THR A 214 4.59 20.63 -3.58
N LEU A 215 5.40 19.59 -3.34
CA LEU A 215 5.21 18.29 -3.97
C LEU A 215 4.14 17.53 -3.18
N PHE A 216 2.96 17.38 -3.78
CA PHE A 216 1.84 16.63 -3.21
C PHE A 216 1.81 15.21 -3.79
N ILE A 217 2.00 14.22 -2.96
CA ILE A 217 2.03 12.80 -3.32
C ILE A 217 0.79 12.14 -2.71
N TYR A 218 -0.14 11.67 -3.56
CA TYR A 218 -1.23 10.79 -3.15
C TYR A 218 -0.90 9.35 -3.50
N THR A 219 -1.05 8.42 -2.55
CA THR A 219 -0.92 6.98 -2.78
C THR A 219 -1.74 6.18 -1.77
N THR A 220 -1.71 4.85 -1.90
CA THR A 220 -2.30 3.89 -0.97
C THR A 220 -1.31 2.76 -0.70
N ASP A 221 -1.59 1.91 0.27
CA ASP A 221 -0.68 0.81 0.63
C ASP A 221 -0.81 -0.43 -0.28
N HIS A 222 -2.03 -0.87 -0.61
CA HIS A 222 -2.26 -2.06 -1.45
C HIS A 222 -3.68 -2.08 -2.01
N GLY A 223 -4.06 -3.18 -2.66
CA GLY A 223 -5.37 -3.40 -3.23
C GLY A 223 -6.51 -3.42 -2.21
N LEU A 224 -7.75 -3.48 -2.70
CA LEU A 224 -8.96 -3.44 -1.86
C LEU A 224 -8.98 -4.57 -0.82
N ALA A 225 -9.62 -4.30 0.33
CA ALA A 225 -9.91 -5.27 1.38
C ALA A 225 -11.00 -6.28 0.96
N PHE A 226 -10.80 -6.90 -0.20
CA PHE A 226 -11.69 -7.91 -0.79
C PHE A 226 -10.94 -9.22 -1.00
N PRO A 227 -11.65 -10.38 -1.07
CA PRO A 227 -11.02 -11.64 -1.46
C PRO A 227 -10.28 -11.56 -2.80
N ALA A 228 -9.17 -12.26 -2.93
CA ALA A 228 -8.29 -12.28 -4.09
C ALA A 228 -7.62 -10.92 -4.44
N MET A 229 -7.63 -9.96 -3.52
CA MET A 229 -7.03 -8.64 -3.71
C MET A 229 -5.97 -8.36 -2.62
N LYS A 230 -6.28 -7.73 -1.50
CA LYS A 230 -5.36 -7.54 -0.37
C LYS A 230 -4.65 -8.86 0.00
N CYS A 231 -3.39 -8.79 0.42
CA CYS A 231 -2.55 -9.94 0.73
C CYS A 231 -2.22 -10.87 -0.44
N THR A 232 -2.58 -10.53 -1.69
CA THR A 232 -2.19 -11.31 -2.87
C THR A 232 -1.06 -10.64 -3.64
N LEU A 233 -0.27 -11.42 -4.36
CA LEU A 233 0.80 -10.94 -5.24
C LEU A 233 0.34 -10.77 -6.70
N THR A 234 -0.98 -10.80 -6.94
CA THR A 234 -1.56 -10.40 -8.22
C THR A 234 -1.56 -8.89 -8.39
N ASP A 235 -1.78 -8.38 -9.60
CA ASP A 235 -1.91 -6.93 -9.84
C ASP A 235 -3.10 -6.30 -9.08
N HIS A 236 -4.06 -7.10 -8.66
CA HIS A 236 -5.17 -6.66 -7.80
C HIS A 236 -4.74 -6.35 -6.35
N GLY A 237 -3.72 -7.06 -5.83
CA GLY A 237 -3.14 -6.78 -4.52
C GLY A 237 -1.97 -5.81 -4.58
N MET A 238 -1.10 -5.95 -5.58
CA MET A 238 0.10 -5.13 -5.71
C MET A 238 -0.16 -3.73 -6.28
N GLY A 239 -1.16 -3.58 -7.16
CA GLY A 239 -1.44 -2.33 -7.86
C GLY A 239 -1.98 -1.23 -6.95
N VAL A 240 -1.34 -0.07 -6.96
CA VAL A 240 -1.67 1.08 -6.12
C VAL A 240 -1.91 2.34 -6.94
N ALA A 241 -2.76 3.22 -6.43
CA ALA A 241 -2.84 4.58 -6.93
C ALA A 241 -1.57 5.34 -6.55
N LEU A 242 -1.02 6.09 -7.50
CA LEU A 242 0.04 7.05 -7.28
C LEU A 242 -0.18 8.25 -8.21
N ILE A 243 -0.45 9.40 -7.61
CA ILE A 243 -0.66 10.67 -8.29
C ILE A 243 0.22 11.70 -7.60
N VAL A 244 1.02 12.42 -8.38
CA VAL A 244 1.95 13.41 -7.84
C VAL A 244 1.74 14.74 -8.55
N ARG A 245 1.55 15.83 -7.79
CA ARG A 245 1.46 17.20 -8.30
C ARG A 245 2.51 18.09 -7.62
N GLY A 246 3.18 18.95 -8.39
CA GLY A 246 4.13 19.91 -7.83
C GLY A 246 5.14 20.42 -8.83
N PRO A 247 6.20 21.07 -8.35
CA PRO A 247 7.28 21.57 -9.20
C PRO A 247 8.09 20.45 -9.86
N HIS A 248 9.11 20.83 -10.64
CA HIS A 248 10.05 19.90 -11.30
C HIS A 248 9.40 18.92 -12.29
N GLY A 249 8.33 19.35 -12.97
CA GLY A 249 7.68 18.58 -14.04
C GLY A 249 6.51 17.70 -13.59
N PHE A 250 6.18 17.67 -12.30
CA PHE A 250 4.99 16.98 -11.78
C PHE A 250 3.72 17.81 -11.99
N SER A 251 3.43 18.17 -13.25
CA SER A 251 2.29 19.00 -13.64
C SER A 251 1.83 18.69 -15.05
N GLY A 252 0.66 19.24 -15.42
CA GLY A 252 0.15 19.25 -16.80
C GLY A 252 -0.65 18.04 -17.21
N GLY A 253 -1.19 17.25 -16.27
CA GLY A 253 -2.09 16.12 -16.56
C GLY A 253 -1.41 14.96 -17.30
N LYS A 254 -0.13 14.72 -17.02
CA LYS A 254 0.63 13.64 -17.65
C LYS A 254 0.18 12.27 -17.12
N VAL A 255 0.18 11.28 -18.00
CA VAL A 255 0.02 9.87 -17.63
C VAL A 255 1.31 9.13 -17.96
N VAL A 256 1.89 8.47 -16.97
CA VAL A 256 3.10 7.66 -17.08
C VAL A 256 2.72 6.18 -17.11
N ASP A 257 3.07 5.50 -18.21
CA ASP A 257 2.81 4.06 -18.40
C ASP A 257 4.00 3.16 -18.02
N GLY A 258 5.18 3.76 -17.72
CA GLY A 258 6.33 3.03 -17.20
C GLY A 258 6.02 2.36 -15.87
N MET A 259 6.55 1.14 -15.69
CA MET A 259 6.36 0.37 -14.47
C MET A 259 7.22 0.92 -13.34
N ILE A 260 6.61 1.21 -12.19
CA ILE A 260 7.31 1.70 -10.99
C ILE A 260 6.91 0.90 -9.75
N SER A 261 7.83 0.80 -8.80
CA SER A 261 7.57 0.34 -7.45
C SER A 261 7.47 1.51 -6.48
N GLN A 262 6.68 1.40 -5.43
CA GLN A 262 6.62 2.46 -4.40
C GLN A 262 7.97 2.73 -3.71
N ILE A 263 8.90 1.77 -3.71
CA ILE A 263 10.26 1.99 -3.21
C ILE A 263 11.06 3.00 -4.06
N ASP A 264 10.58 3.32 -5.28
CA ASP A 264 11.19 4.30 -6.18
C ASP A 264 10.93 5.76 -5.74
N ILE A 265 9.98 5.98 -4.81
CA ILE A 265 9.63 7.32 -4.32
C ILE A 265 10.77 7.93 -3.50
N PHE A 266 11.40 7.18 -2.62
CA PHE A 266 12.48 7.70 -1.79
C PHE A 266 13.70 8.17 -2.63
N PRO A 267 14.30 7.37 -3.54
CA PRO A 267 15.37 7.84 -4.41
C PRO A 267 14.94 9.01 -5.32
N THR A 268 13.67 9.08 -5.74
CA THR A 268 13.14 10.23 -6.46
C THR A 268 13.21 11.52 -5.63
N LEU A 269 12.84 11.44 -4.36
CA LEU A 269 12.94 12.59 -3.45
C LEU A 269 14.39 12.99 -3.20
N CYS A 270 15.33 12.04 -3.08
CA CYS A 270 16.76 12.35 -2.97
C CYS A 270 17.26 13.15 -4.18
N GLU A 271 16.90 12.72 -5.41
CA GLU A 271 17.30 13.42 -6.64
C GLU A 271 16.63 14.79 -6.76
N LEU A 272 15.34 14.92 -6.43
CA LEU A 272 14.62 16.21 -6.43
C LEU A 272 15.21 17.23 -5.46
N LEU A 273 15.75 16.77 -4.35
CA LEU A 273 16.31 17.61 -3.28
C LEU A 273 17.81 17.84 -3.44
N ASP A 274 18.45 17.26 -4.46
CA ASP A 274 19.90 17.28 -4.68
C ASP A 274 20.69 16.81 -3.41
N VAL A 275 20.23 15.71 -2.80
CA VAL A 275 20.85 15.08 -1.64
C VAL A 275 21.35 13.68 -1.97
N GLU A 276 22.42 13.28 -1.29
CA GLU A 276 23.02 11.95 -1.49
C GLU A 276 22.04 10.84 -1.12
N GLN A 277 21.92 9.85 -2.00
CA GLN A 277 21.09 8.67 -1.77
C GLN A 277 21.74 7.75 -0.74
N PRO A 278 21.04 7.36 0.32
CA PRO A 278 21.50 6.35 1.24
C PRO A 278 21.77 4.99 0.55
N GLU A 279 22.82 4.29 0.98
CA GLU A 279 23.24 3.01 0.39
C GLU A 279 22.19 1.88 0.53
N TRP A 280 21.26 2.00 1.49
CA TRP A 280 20.21 0.99 1.70
C TRP A 280 19.04 1.09 0.73
N LEU A 281 18.94 2.14 -0.12
CA LEU A 281 17.84 2.28 -1.06
C LEU A 281 17.92 1.24 -2.17
N GLU A 282 16.80 0.59 -2.46
CA GLU A 282 16.69 -0.46 -3.48
C GLU A 282 15.93 0.00 -4.73
N GLY A 283 15.25 1.15 -4.66
CA GLY A 283 14.48 1.74 -5.75
C GLY A 283 15.31 2.59 -6.72
N ARG A 284 14.63 3.16 -7.70
CA ARG A 284 15.20 4.04 -8.74
C ARG A 284 14.36 5.29 -8.88
N SER A 285 14.99 6.43 -9.20
CA SER A 285 14.25 7.67 -9.43
C SER A 285 13.30 7.59 -10.63
N VAL A 286 12.08 8.11 -10.46
CA VAL A 286 11.06 8.18 -11.53
C VAL A 286 11.21 9.43 -12.40
N LEU A 287 12.15 10.34 -12.10
CA LEU A 287 12.31 11.61 -12.83
C LEU A 287 12.54 11.42 -14.33
N PRO A 288 13.28 10.41 -14.82
CA PRO A 288 13.41 10.20 -16.26
C PRO A 288 12.06 9.93 -16.96
N LEU A 289 11.10 9.25 -16.29
CA LEU A 289 9.75 9.03 -16.81
C LEU A 289 8.95 10.32 -16.83
N VAL A 290 9.02 11.13 -15.77
CA VAL A 290 8.33 12.42 -15.65
C VAL A 290 8.83 13.42 -16.68
N ALA A 291 10.14 13.44 -16.92
CA ALA A 291 10.79 14.28 -17.93
C ALA A 291 10.55 13.78 -19.37
N GLY A 292 10.06 12.55 -19.57
CA GLY A 292 9.92 11.93 -20.89
C GLY A 292 11.26 11.61 -21.57
N THR A 293 12.32 11.44 -20.80
CA THR A 293 13.67 11.06 -21.28
C THR A 293 13.87 9.55 -21.29
N ALA A 294 13.00 8.82 -20.62
CA ALA A 294 12.90 7.35 -20.66
C ALA A 294 11.44 6.92 -20.63
N ASP A 295 11.14 5.81 -21.27
CA ASP A 295 9.81 5.16 -21.24
C ASP A 295 9.73 4.11 -20.10
N GLU A 296 10.86 3.65 -19.59
CA GLU A 296 10.99 2.60 -18.59
C GLU A 296 12.20 2.84 -17.66
N ILE A 297 12.03 2.57 -16.38
CA ILE A 297 13.10 2.58 -15.37
C ILE A 297 13.30 1.21 -14.71
N ASN A 298 12.26 0.39 -14.70
CA ASN A 298 12.27 -0.96 -14.15
C ASN A 298 11.85 -1.98 -15.22
N GLU A 299 12.75 -2.87 -15.60
CA GLU A 299 12.43 -4.04 -16.45
C GLU A 299 11.57 -5.05 -15.67
N GLU A 300 11.79 -5.13 -14.37
CA GLU A 300 11.10 -6.01 -13.44
C GLU A 300 10.89 -5.32 -12.09
N ILE A 301 9.84 -5.71 -11.40
CA ILE A 301 9.58 -5.35 -10.00
C ILE A 301 9.33 -6.62 -9.19
N PHE A 302 9.58 -6.52 -7.88
CA PHE A 302 9.41 -7.62 -6.94
C PHE A 302 8.43 -7.24 -5.85
N ALA A 303 7.72 -8.25 -5.33
CA ALA A 303 6.87 -8.08 -4.17
C ALA A 303 6.85 -9.35 -3.32
N GLU A 304 6.54 -9.16 -2.04
CA GLU A 304 6.57 -10.23 -1.06
C GLU A 304 5.44 -10.14 -0.04
N VAL A 305 5.03 -11.28 0.46
CA VAL A 305 4.23 -11.43 1.68
C VAL A 305 4.94 -12.45 2.55
N THR A 306 5.03 -12.21 3.85
CA THR A 306 5.50 -13.20 4.82
C THR A 306 4.43 -13.42 5.89
N TYR A 307 3.93 -12.33 6.51
CA TYR A 307 2.87 -12.37 7.51
C TYR A 307 1.81 -11.31 7.20
N HIS A 308 0.55 -11.66 7.49
CA HIS A 308 -0.52 -10.70 7.70
C HIS A 308 -1.22 -11.05 9.02
N ALA A 309 -2.42 -11.64 9.01
CA ALA A 309 -2.99 -12.27 10.19
C ALA A 309 -2.29 -13.62 10.46
N ALA A 310 -2.13 -14.43 9.43
CA ALA A 310 -1.43 -15.72 9.45
C ALA A 310 -0.13 -15.68 8.62
N TYR A 311 0.72 -16.69 8.82
CA TYR A 311 1.93 -16.92 8.03
C TYR A 311 1.58 -17.43 6.64
N GLU A 312 1.98 -16.71 5.60
CA GLU A 312 1.74 -17.07 4.20
C GLU A 312 2.89 -16.55 3.31
N PRO A 313 4.10 -17.14 3.42
CA PRO A 313 5.28 -16.64 2.72
C PRO A 313 5.17 -16.84 1.21
N LYS A 314 5.18 -15.75 0.48
CA LYS A 314 5.12 -15.71 -0.99
C LYS A 314 6.06 -14.64 -1.53
N ARG A 315 6.61 -14.87 -2.73
CA ARG A 315 7.44 -13.93 -3.47
C ARG A 315 6.95 -13.86 -4.91
N ALA A 316 7.04 -12.68 -5.51
CA ALA A 316 6.68 -12.49 -6.90
C ALA A 316 7.72 -11.65 -7.65
N VAL A 317 7.86 -11.94 -8.92
CA VAL A 317 8.50 -11.09 -9.90
C VAL A 317 7.52 -10.77 -11.03
N ARG A 318 7.48 -9.51 -11.44
CA ARG A 318 6.62 -8.99 -12.50
C ARG A 318 7.45 -8.22 -13.52
N THR A 319 7.33 -8.60 -14.80
CA THR A 319 7.83 -7.84 -15.95
C THR A 319 6.66 -7.17 -16.70
N GLN A 320 6.89 -6.53 -17.82
CA GLN A 320 5.81 -5.96 -18.65
C GLN A 320 4.76 -7.00 -19.08
N ARG A 321 5.19 -8.24 -19.34
CA ARG A 321 4.34 -9.30 -19.85
C ARG A 321 4.06 -10.41 -18.85
N TRP A 322 5.04 -10.82 -18.05
CA TRP A 322 4.95 -12.02 -17.23
C TRP A 322 4.86 -11.68 -15.75
N LYS A 323 4.07 -12.45 -15.02
CA LYS A 323 4.04 -12.48 -13.56
C LYS A 323 4.32 -13.91 -13.12
N TYR A 324 5.27 -14.07 -12.21
CA TYR A 324 5.53 -15.35 -11.55
C TYR A 324 5.43 -15.16 -10.03
N ILE A 325 4.68 -16.06 -9.40
CA ILE A 325 4.45 -16.09 -7.95
C ILE A 325 4.89 -17.45 -7.44
N ARG A 326 5.66 -17.45 -6.33
CA ARG A 326 6.04 -18.66 -5.62
C ARG A 326 5.65 -18.57 -4.15
N ARG A 327 5.02 -19.65 -3.65
CA ARG A 327 4.75 -19.88 -2.21
C ARG A 327 5.84 -20.74 -1.61
N PHE A 328 6.10 -20.52 -0.31
CA PHE A 328 7.16 -21.21 0.44
C PHE A 328 6.58 -21.95 1.67
N ASP A 329 5.28 -21.89 1.89
CA ASP A 329 4.58 -22.75 2.85
C ASP A 329 4.05 -24.02 2.16
N ARG A 330 3.51 -24.93 2.98
CA ARG A 330 2.87 -26.17 2.51
C ARG A 330 1.37 -26.20 2.80
N TRP A 331 0.76 -25.05 3.12
CA TRP A 331 -0.66 -24.97 3.38
C TRP A 331 -1.44 -25.20 2.07
N PRO A 332 -2.34 -26.21 2.00
CA PRO A 332 -2.87 -26.65 0.69
C PRO A 332 -4.04 -25.81 0.18
N THR A 333 -4.66 -25.01 1.03
CA THR A 333 -5.87 -24.23 0.69
C THR A 333 -5.68 -22.75 0.93
N THR A 334 -6.72 -21.97 0.68
CA THR A 334 -6.72 -20.52 0.93
C THR A 334 -6.47 -20.21 2.41
N THR A 335 -5.56 -19.28 2.71
CA THR A 335 -5.27 -18.79 4.06
C THR A 335 -6.35 -17.78 4.46
N LEU A 336 -7.46 -18.26 5.01
CA LEU A 336 -8.67 -17.49 5.27
C LEU A 336 -8.51 -16.32 6.24
N PRO A 337 -7.69 -16.40 7.32
CA PRO A 337 -7.51 -15.27 8.23
C PRO A 337 -6.78 -14.07 7.58
N ASN A 338 -6.15 -14.26 6.42
CA ASN A 338 -5.53 -13.17 5.65
C ASN A 338 -6.52 -12.42 4.73
N ILE A 339 -7.79 -12.83 4.71
CA ILE A 339 -8.87 -12.17 3.96
C ILE A 339 -9.77 -11.46 4.94
N ASP A 340 -9.96 -10.15 4.74
CA ASP A 340 -10.84 -9.35 5.59
C ASP A 340 -12.29 -9.83 5.52
N ASP A 341 -13.00 -9.77 6.65
CA ASP A 341 -14.39 -10.15 6.73
C ASP A 341 -15.31 -9.16 6.00
N GLY A 342 -16.40 -9.66 5.46
CA GLY A 342 -17.38 -8.87 4.74
C GLY A 342 -18.29 -9.70 3.83
N PRO A 343 -19.29 -9.07 3.21
CA PRO A 343 -20.27 -9.75 2.37
C PRO A 343 -19.66 -10.58 1.24
N SER A 344 -18.59 -10.09 0.62
CA SER A 344 -17.89 -10.80 -0.46
C SER A 344 -17.18 -12.07 0.03
N LYS A 345 -16.51 -12.02 1.20
CA LYS A 345 -15.88 -13.21 1.81
C LYS A 345 -16.94 -14.22 2.20
N GLN A 346 -18.01 -13.77 2.86
CA GLN A 346 -19.10 -14.66 3.27
C GLN A 346 -19.69 -15.41 2.07
N TYR A 347 -20.00 -14.70 0.98
CA TYR A 347 -20.50 -15.32 -0.24
C TYR A 347 -19.57 -16.39 -0.79
N LEU A 348 -18.27 -16.11 -0.85
CA LEU A 348 -17.28 -17.07 -1.34
C LEU A 348 -17.11 -18.25 -0.39
N MET A 349 -17.20 -18.06 0.92
CA MET A 349 -17.18 -19.15 1.91
C MET A 349 -18.37 -20.11 1.72
N GLU A 350 -19.57 -19.57 1.48
CA GLU A 350 -20.76 -20.37 1.15
C GLU A 350 -20.62 -21.13 -0.18
N ASN A 351 -19.65 -20.75 -1.04
CA ASN A 351 -19.35 -21.36 -2.33
C ASN A 351 -18.01 -22.08 -2.38
N GLY A 352 -17.47 -22.54 -1.24
CA GLY A 352 -16.32 -23.43 -1.17
C GLY A 352 -14.95 -22.77 -1.14
N LEU A 353 -14.83 -21.51 -0.71
CA LEU A 353 -13.54 -20.83 -0.62
C LEU A 353 -12.55 -21.55 0.31
N ALA A 354 -13.05 -22.17 1.40
CA ALA A 354 -12.22 -22.86 2.38
C ALA A 354 -11.54 -24.13 1.80
N GLU A 355 -12.18 -24.79 0.85
CA GLU A 355 -11.70 -26.00 0.20
C GLU A 355 -10.89 -25.72 -1.07
N ARG A 356 -10.83 -24.44 -1.50
CA ARG A 356 -10.13 -24.08 -2.72
C ARG A 356 -8.63 -24.28 -2.57
N THR A 357 -8.08 -25.20 -3.35
CA THR A 357 -6.64 -25.46 -3.37
C THR A 357 -5.87 -24.29 -3.97
N VAL A 358 -4.65 -24.07 -3.47
CA VAL A 358 -3.73 -23.07 -3.96
C VAL A 358 -2.49 -23.73 -4.58
N HIS A 359 -1.91 -23.10 -5.59
CA HIS A 359 -0.71 -23.60 -6.25
C HIS A 359 0.55 -23.13 -5.51
N GLU A 360 1.59 -23.97 -5.48
CA GLU A 360 2.91 -23.57 -4.99
C GLU A 360 3.54 -22.52 -5.92
N GLU A 361 3.32 -22.67 -7.21
CA GLU A 361 3.82 -21.73 -8.22
C GLU A 361 2.69 -21.30 -9.17
N ALA A 362 2.76 -20.05 -9.63
CA ALA A 362 1.87 -19.56 -10.66
C ALA A 362 2.63 -18.69 -11.67
N LEU A 363 2.32 -18.87 -12.95
CA LEU A 363 2.80 -18.04 -14.06
C LEU A 363 1.61 -17.48 -14.82
N TYR A 364 1.61 -16.17 -15.08
CA TYR A 364 0.56 -15.49 -15.83
C TYR A 364 1.14 -14.68 -16.99
N ASP A 365 0.45 -14.71 -18.15
CA ASP A 365 0.70 -13.84 -19.29
C ASP A 365 -0.22 -12.60 -19.21
N LEU A 366 0.27 -11.51 -18.64
CA LEU A 366 -0.51 -10.30 -18.36
C LEU A 366 -1.03 -9.57 -19.62
N VAL A 367 -0.54 -9.94 -20.82
CA VAL A 367 -1.04 -9.40 -22.09
C VAL A 367 -2.38 -10.04 -22.46
N TYR A 368 -2.52 -11.34 -22.24
CA TYR A 368 -3.72 -12.10 -22.59
C TYR A 368 -4.62 -12.40 -21.39
N ASP A 369 -4.06 -12.34 -20.19
CA ASP A 369 -4.74 -12.59 -18.91
C ASP A 369 -4.42 -11.49 -17.89
N PRO A 370 -4.93 -10.26 -18.08
CA PRO A 370 -4.69 -9.15 -17.16
C PRO A 370 -5.33 -9.33 -15.78
N ASN A 371 -6.21 -10.31 -15.63
CA ASN A 371 -6.86 -10.65 -14.36
C ASN A 371 -6.19 -11.81 -13.61
N GLU A 372 -5.11 -12.39 -14.17
CA GLU A 372 -4.32 -13.46 -13.55
C GLU A 372 -5.18 -14.66 -13.12
N ALA A 373 -6.11 -15.05 -13.98
CA ALA A 373 -7.09 -16.12 -13.73
C ALA A 373 -6.61 -17.50 -14.21
N CYS A 374 -5.70 -17.54 -15.19
CA CYS A 374 -5.23 -18.77 -15.83
C CYS A 374 -3.75 -19.03 -15.50
N ASN A 375 -3.50 -19.95 -14.56
CA ASN A 375 -2.14 -20.34 -14.20
C ASN A 375 -1.53 -21.24 -15.30
N LEU A 376 -0.41 -20.79 -15.88
CA LEU A 376 0.30 -21.44 -17.00
C LEU A 376 1.47 -22.32 -16.54
N VAL A 377 1.68 -22.51 -15.23
CA VAL A 377 2.86 -23.20 -14.69
C VAL A 377 3.04 -24.63 -15.17
N ASP A 378 1.94 -25.33 -15.42
CA ASP A 378 1.93 -26.74 -15.87
C ASP A 378 1.84 -26.90 -17.40
N ASP A 379 1.76 -25.79 -18.16
CA ASP A 379 1.70 -25.85 -19.62
C ASP A 379 3.11 -25.87 -20.26
N PRO A 380 3.50 -26.96 -20.94
CA PRO A 380 4.83 -27.08 -21.55
C PRO A 380 5.15 -25.99 -22.57
N ALA A 381 4.14 -25.36 -23.18
CA ALA A 381 4.32 -24.28 -24.15
C ALA A 381 4.98 -23.03 -23.50
N TYR A 382 4.86 -22.87 -22.20
CA TYR A 382 5.40 -21.74 -21.43
C TYR A 382 6.63 -22.11 -20.58
N ALA A 383 7.27 -23.27 -20.81
CA ALA A 383 8.45 -23.70 -20.07
C ALA A 383 9.64 -22.71 -20.14
N GLY A 384 9.81 -22.02 -21.28
CA GLY A 384 10.84 -20.99 -21.45
C GLY A 384 10.60 -19.77 -20.57
N PRO A 385 9.47 -19.07 -20.71
CA PRO A 385 9.10 -17.97 -19.79
C PRO A 385 9.12 -18.37 -18.30
N LEU A 386 8.65 -19.56 -17.96
CA LEU A 386 8.67 -20.06 -16.58
C LEU A 386 10.10 -20.18 -16.03
N ALA A 387 11.02 -20.74 -16.80
CA ALA A 387 12.42 -20.87 -16.41
C ALA A 387 13.09 -19.50 -16.22
N GLU A 388 12.83 -18.56 -17.12
CA GLU A 388 13.32 -17.19 -17.01
C GLU A 388 12.80 -16.49 -15.73
N MET A 389 11.51 -16.56 -15.48
CA MET A 389 10.90 -15.88 -14.34
C MET A 389 11.31 -16.50 -12.99
N ARG A 390 11.52 -17.82 -12.94
CA ARG A 390 12.12 -18.50 -11.78
C ARG A 390 13.54 -18.00 -11.50
N GLU A 391 14.37 -17.85 -12.55
CA GLU A 391 15.73 -17.33 -12.42
C GLU A 391 15.74 -15.88 -11.93
N ARG A 392 14.90 -14.99 -12.48
CA ARG A 392 14.76 -13.61 -12.06
C ARG A 392 14.40 -13.53 -10.55
N LEU A 393 13.42 -14.32 -10.11
CA LEU A 393 13.02 -14.34 -8.70
C LEU A 393 14.13 -14.89 -7.80
N SER A 394 14.78 -16.00 -8.17
CA SER A 394 15.84 -16.60 -7.35
C SER A 394 17.06 -15.68 -7.25
N SER A 395 17.41 -14.99 -8.33
CA SER A 395 18.51 -14.01 -8.35
C SER A 395 18.20 -12.81 -7.46
N TRP A 396 16.93 -12.32 -7.44
CA TRP A 396 16.53 -11.26 -6.52
C TRP A 396 16.63 -11.70 -5.07
N MET A 397 16.06 -12.85 -4.72
CA MET A 397 16.14 -13.39 -3.36
C MET A 397 17.59 -13.56 -2.88
N ALA A 398 18.49 -14.01 -3.78
CA ALA A 398 19.92 -14.19 -3.45
C ALA A 398 20.63 -12.86 -3.22
N ARG A 399 20.41 -11.84 -4.08
CA ARG A 399 21.09 -10.54 -3.97
C ARG A 399 20.58 -9.68 -2.81
N THR A 400 19.38 -9.95 -2.29
CA THR A 400 18.76 -9.23 -1.17
C THR A 400 18.83 -10.00 0.14
N ASP A 401 19.52 -11.15 0.17
CA ASP A 401 19.64 -12.02 1.34
C ASP A 401 18.28 -12.41 1.95
N ASP A 402 17.30 -12.76 1.07
CA ASP A 402 15.94 -13.12 1.52
C ASP A 402 16.00 -14.28 2.52
N PRO A 403 15.46 -14.12 3.74
CA PRO A 403 15.55 -15.13 4.79
C PRO A 403 14.87 -16.46 4.43
N LEU A 404 13.93 -16.48 3.48
CA LEU A 404 13.32 -17.72 3.00
C LEU A 404 14.31 -18.67 2.30
N LEU A 405 15.45 -18.19 1.85
CA LEU A 405 16.54 -19.05 1.33
C LEU A 405 17.14 -19.96 2.41
N GLN A 406 17.01 -19.59 3.67
CA GLN A 406 17.49 -20.37 4.82
C GLN A 406 16.40 -21.25 5.45
N GLY A 407 15.15 -21.11 5.00
CA GLY A 407 13.99 -21.86 5.49
C GLY A 407 12.85 -20.97 5.95
N PRO A 408 11.86 -21.54 6.66
CA PRO A 408 10.72 -20.78 7.17
C PRO A 408 11.18 -19.62 8.07
N VAL A 409 10.63 -18.43 7.84
CA VAL A 409 10.93 -17.25 8.65
C VAL A 409 10.13 -17.31 9.96
N PRO A 410 10.79 -17.36 11.13
CA PRO A 410 10.08 -17.37 12.40
C PRO A 410 9.39 -16.03 12.68
N ALA A 411 8.24 -16.10 13.37
CA ALA A 411 7.60 -14.91 13.91
C ALA A 411 8.50 -14.21 14.94
N VAL A 412 8.42 -12.89 15.01
CA VAL A 412 9.16 -12.09 16.01
C VAL A 412 8.69 -12.50 17.41
N GLU A 413 9.61 -12.59 18.37
CA GLU A 413 9.29 -12.93 19.76
C GLU A 413 8.26 -11.95 20.33
N GLY A 414 7.17 -12.47 20.88
CA GLY A 414 6.05 -11.70 21.41
C GLY A 414 5.00 -11.28 20.38
N SER A 415 5.26 -11.48 19.07
CA SER A 415 4.27 -11.24 18.04
C SER A 415 3.14 -12.27 18.08
N TYR A 416 2.00 -11.87 17.50
CA TYR A 416 0.83 -12.72 17.40
C TYR A 416 0.56 -13.11 15.95
N VAL A 417 0.40 -14.40 15.70
CA VAL A 417 0.10 -14.98 14.39
C VAL A 417 -1.08 -15.94 14.54
N ASP A 418 -2.12 -15.76 13.73
CA ASP A 418 -3.26 -16.69 13.66
C ASP A 418 -2.85 -18.00 12.98
N SER A 419 -3.54 -19.07 13.30
CA SER A 419 -3.36 -20.32 12.58
C SER A 419 -3.95 -20.24 11.18
N ALA A 420 -3.31 -20.88 10.19
CA ALA A 420 -3.78 -20.85 8.80
C ALA A 420 -5.13 -21.57 8.58
N ASP A 421 -5.55 -22.43 9.53
CA ASP A 421 -6.82 -23.15 9.53
C ASP A 421 -7.97 -22.37 10.19
N GLU A 422 -7.70 -21.21 10.79
CA GLU A 422 -8.74 -20.32 11.30
C GLU A 422 -9.51 -19.67 10.15
N THR A 423 -10.79 -19.39 10.39
CA THR A 423 -11.67 -18.80 9.36
C THR A 423 -11.51 -17.27 9.30
N ASN A 424 -11.38 -16.65 10.47
CA ASN A 424 -11.31 -15.21 10.64
C ASN A 424 -10.12 -14.84 11.54
N PRO A 425 -9.55 -13.64 11.39
CA PRO A 425 -8.54 -13.16 12.33
C PRO A 425 -9.13 -13.04 13.74
N ASP A 426 -8.35 -13.45 14.76
CA ASP A 426 -8.76 -13.36 16.17
C ASP A 426 -8.79 -11.90 16.63
N ALA A 427 -9.97 -11.29 16.58
CA ALA A 427 -10.19 -9.90 16.96
C ALA A 427 -10.02 -9.64 18.47
N GLU A 428 -10.38 -10.59 19.34
CA GLU A 428 -10.23 -10.43 20.80
C GLU A 428 -8.76 -10.38 21.20
N ARG A 429 -7.96 -11.25 20.61
CA ARG A 429 -6.52 -11.31 20.86
C ARG A 429 -5.79 -10.10 20.28
N ALA A 430 -6.20 -9.62 19.11
CA ALA A 430 -5.70 -8.37 18.53
C ALA A 430 -6.01 -7.16 19.43
N ALA A 431 -7.19 -7.11 20.05
CA ALA A 431 -7.56 -6.05 20.99
C ALA A 431 -6.74 -6.09 22.30
N VAL A 432 -6.44 -7.29 22.81
CA VAL A 432 -5.56 -7.47 23.98
C VAL A 432 -4.15 -6.98 23.70
N LEU A 433 -3.62 -7.23 22.49
CA LEU A 433 -2.30 -6.74 22.09
C LEU A 433 -2.27 -5.20 21.96
N GLN A 434 -3.30 -4.61 21.38
CA GLN A 434 -3.44 -3.14 21.33
C GLN A 434 -3.47 -2.51 22.72
N TRP A 435 -4.17 -3.14 23.67
CA TRP A 435 -4.20 -2.69 25.07
C TRP A 435 -2.81 -2.80 25.73
N ARG A 436 -2.13 -3.96 25.60
CA ARG A 436 -0.76 -4.15 26.11
C ARG A 436 0.21 -3.13 25.54
N ASN A 437 0.06 -2.79 24.26
CA ASN A 437 0.91 -1.83 23.58
C ASN A 437 0.70 -0.39 24.09
N ARG A 438 -0.55 -0.01 24.42
CA ARG A 438 -0.84 1.26 25.11
C ARG A 438 -0.19 1.32 26.49
N GLU A 439 -0.32 0.29 27.31
CA GLU A 439 0.36 0.25 28.62
C GLU A 439 1.89 0.34 28.51
N ARG A 440 2.51 -0.33 27.51
CA ARG A 440 3.95 -0.21 27.25
C ARG A 440 4.37 1.21 26.87
N LEU A 441 3.53 1.94 26.12
CA LEU A 441 3.77 3.35 25.77
C LEU A 441 3.66 4.24 27.00
N ASP A 442 2.65 4.05 27.83
CA ASP A 442 2.42 4.86 29.01
C ASP A 442 3.54 4.66 30.04
N MET A 443 4.03 3.44 30.24
CA MET A 443 5.19 3.16 31.10
C MET A 443 6.51 3.77 30.58
N ARG A 444 6.64 4.06 29.30
CA ARG A 444 7.83 4.74 28.72
C ARG A 444 7.73 6.26 28.74
N ARG A 445 6.53 6.80 29.03
CA ARG A 445 6.26 8.24 29.13
C ARG A 445 6.33 8.78 30.57
N GLY A 446 6.30 7.91 31.57
CA GLY A 446 6.53 8.21 32.99
C GLY A 446 7.98 7.97 33.41
#